data_7804807d2d7327192ab348515b7944bc
#
_entry.id   7804807d2d7327192ab348515b7944bc
#
_cell.length_a   1.000
_cell.length_b   1.000
_cell.length_c   1.000
_cell.angle_alpha   90.00
_cell.angle_beta   90.00
_cell.angle_gamma   90.00
#
_symmetry.space_group_name_H-M   'P 1'
#
loop_
_entity.id
_entity.type
_entity.pdbx_description
1 polymer ?
#
loop_
_entity_poly.entity_id
_entity_poly.type
_entity_poly.pdbx_seq_one_letter_code
_entity_poly.pdbx_strand_id
1 'polypeptide(L)'
;MYKDAMRAAWAEINLTNLDFNIKQIKAKVGMDVKITGIIKADGYGHGSVKCASVLRANGVKSFGVATLSEAIKLRKAGYETEQILILGLTPEPYADILAEYDLTPVVCSYTNAEAINNAARKAGKTIECYIAVDTGMGRIGYNPEDPASIEDVKMITTLPHLKLVGLFSHFATADAEDKNYAHMQENRYNGFYKALLKADIKLPMKALSNSAAIMEIPTAHFNQVRPGIILYGLYPSDEVERSKFEIRPVMSVKANIVHLKKVPAGTSISYGRKWTAEKDSIIATIPLGYADGYPRPYSSKAEVIVNGVKAPITGNICMDQCMIDVTHVPYVRVGDEVTIMGKDGIYEISADDIANATGTINYEIACAFGQRLPKVYVY
;
A
#
# COMPACT_ATOMS: atom_id res chain seq x y z
N MET A 1 12.79 21.03 17.33
CA MET A 1 11.53 20.90 18.10
C MET A 1 10.92 19.57 17.71
N TYR A 2 10.76 18.64 18.64
CA TYR A 2 10.18 17.34 18.34
C TYR A 2 8.71 17.54 17.95
N LYS A 3 8.39 17.31 16.67
CA LYS A 3 7.01 17.40 16.18
C LYS A 3 6.18 16.37 16.93
N ASP A 4 5.11 16.73 17.56
CA ASP A 4 4.01 15.98 18.28
C ASP A 4 4.15 14.45 18.48
N ALA A 5 5.35 13.90 18.38
CA ALA A 5 5.59 12.48 18.22
C ALA A 5 6.17 11.81 19.48
N MET A 6 6.42 12.52 20.56
CA MET A 6 7.14 12.03 21.75
C MET A 6 8.39 11.15 21.43
N ARG A 7 8.91 11.30 20.21
CA ARG A 7 10.04 10.54 19.67
C ARG A 7 10.80 11.39 18.64
N ALA A 8 12.11 11.28 18.63
CA ALA A 8 12.98 12.00 17.69
C ALA A 8 13.16 11.25 16.33
N ALA A 9 12.16 10.47 15.92
CA ALA A 9 12.07 9.84 14.61
C ALA A 9 10.59 9.67 14.22
N TRP A 10 10.24 9.96 12.98
CA TRP A 10 8.85 9.94 12.51
C TRP A 10 8.74 9.66 11.00
N ALA A 11 7.57 9.20 10.58
CA ALA A 11 7.14 9.20 9.19
C ALA A 11 6.32 10.49 8.93
N GLU A 12 6.80 11.35 8.05
CA GLU A 12 6.09 12.54 7.61
C GLU A 12 5.23 12.19 6.41
N ILE A 13 3.92 12.44 6.52
CA ILE A 13 2.91 12.07 5.52
C ILE A 13 2.36 13.34 4.88
N ASN A 14 2.70 13.59 3.63
CA ASN A 14 2.26 14.76 2.88
C ASN A 14 0.90 14.51 2.22
N LEU A 15 -0.15 15.05 2.84
CA LEU A 15 -1.52 14.88 2.37
C LEU A 15 -1.82 15.68 1.10
N THR A 16 -1.08 16.75 0.81
CA THR A 16 -1.17 17.49 -0.47
C THR A 16 -0.68 16.62 -1.63
N ASN A 17 0.39 15.83 -1.44
CA ASN A 17 0.86 14.91 -2.45
C ASN A 17 -0.15 13.78 -2.70
N LEU A 18 -0.81 13.27 -1.64
CA LEU A 18 -1.89 12.30 -1.78
C LEU A 18 -3.08 12.88 -2.56
N ASP A 19 -3.45 14.12 -2.26
CA ASP A 19 -4.50 14.87 -2.98
C ASP A 19 -4.13 15.06 -4.47
N PHE A 20 -2.87 15.41 -4.75
CA PHE A 20 -2.36 15.49 -6.11
C PHE A 20 -2.48 14.14 -6.83
N ASN A 21 -2.01 13.06 -6.21
CA ASN A 21 -2.00 11.73 -6.81
C ASN A 21 -3.41 11.23 -7.15
N ILE A 22 -4.39 11.38 -6.25
CA ILE A 22 -5.76 10.97 -6.55
C ILE A 22 -6.38 11.80 -7.68
N LYS A 23 -6.04 13.08 -7.81
CA LYS A 23 -6.48 13.93 -8.93
C LYS A 23 -5.89 13.46 -10.27
N GLN A 24 -4.61 13.06 -10.29
CA GLN A 24 -3.97 12.45 -11.48
C GLN A 24 -4.68 11.14 -11.88
N ILE A 25 -4.98 10.27 -10.91
CA ILE A 25 -5.71 9.02 -11.17
C ILE A 25 -7.09 9.31 -11.76
N LYS A 26 -7.84 10.27 -11.20
CA LYS A 26 -9.16 10.67 -11.72
C LYS A 26 -9.09 11.20 -13.14
N ALA A 27 -8.10 12.03 -13.44
CA ALA A 27 -7.86 12.56 -14.78
C ALA A 27 -7.55 11.43 -15.78
N LYS A 28 -6.79 10.41 -15.36
CA LYS A 28 -6.42 9.27 -16.20
C LYS A 28 -7.58 8.35 -16.53
N VAL A 29 -8.45 8.05 -15.55
CA VAL A 29 -9.52 7.05 -15.73
C VAL A 29 -10.84 7.65 -16.19
N GLY A 30 -11.04 8.95 -16.03
CA GLY A 30 -12.29 9.66 -16.38
C GLY A 30 -13.33 9.65 -15.25
N MET A 31 -14.39 10.43 -15.45
CA MET A 31 -15.42 10.72 -14.42
C MET A 31 -16.38 9.56 -14.17
N ASP A 32 -16.60 8.71 -15.18
CA ASP A 32 -17.58 7.62 -15.13
C ASP A 32 -17.03 6.34 -14.47
N VAL A 33 -15.71 6.30 -14.21
CA VAL A 33 -15.05 5.15 -13.61
C VAL A 33 -15.02 5.30 -12.09
N LYS A 34 -15.63 4.34 -11.39
CA LYS A 34 -15.60 4.26 -9.93
C LYS A 34 -14.17 3.97 -9.45
N ILE A 35 -13.71 4.73 -8.46
CA ILE A 35 -12.44 4.48 -7.81
C ILE A 35 -12.67 3.82 -6.46
N THR A 36 -12.05 2.66 -6.25
CA THR A 36 -11.90 2.04 -4.94
C THR A 36 -10.48 2.28 -4.45
N GLY A 37 -10.30 3.23 -3.55
CA GLY A 37 -8.98 3.55 -2.98
C GLY A 37 -8.48 2.42 -2.10
N ILE A 38 -7.33 1.83 -2.42
CA ILE A 38 -6.77 0.72 -1.64
C ILE A 38 -5.96 1.28 -0.48
N ILE A 39 -6.48 1.07 0.74
CA ILE A 39 -5.93 1.60 1.99
C ILE A 39 -5.64 0.50 3.03
N LYS A 40 -5.46 -0.74 2.58
CA LYS A 40 -5.00 -1.87 3.40
C LYS A 40 -3.61 -1.62 3.99
N ALA A 41 -3.19 -2.43 4.96
CA ALA A 41 -1.92 -2.28 5.68
C ALA A 41 -1.73 -0.86 6.24
N ASP A 42 -2.79 -0.34 6.89
CA ASP A 42 -2.86 1.04 7.40
C ASP A 42 -2.52 2.10 6.33
N GLY A 43 -3.09 1.95 5.11
CA GLY A 43 -2.77 2.83 3.97
C GLY A 43 -1.33 2.66 3.51
N TYR A 44 -0.85 1.43 3.35
CA TYR A 44 0.56 1.13 3.04
C TYR A 44 1.52 1.85 3.99
N GLY A 45 1.18 1.86 5.28
CA GLY A 45 1.96 2.53 6.32
C GLY A 45 1.70 4.03 6.49
N HIS A 46 0.88 4.66 5.64
CA HIS A 46 0.63 6.12 5.65
C HIS A 46 -0.48 6.56 6.61
N GLY A 47 -1.22 5.62 7.22
CA GLY A 47 -2.35 5.93 8.09
C GLY A 47 -3.70 5.93 7.35
N SER A 48 -4.37 4.77 7.34
CA SER A 48 -5.59 4.53 6.54
C SER A 48 -6.70 5.55 6.77
N VAL A 49 -6.96 5.95 8.00
CA VAL A 49 -8.04 6.90 8.35
C VAL A 49 -7.80 8.29 7.74
N LYS A 50 -6.55 8.80 7.82
CA LYS A 50 -6.20 10.10 7.23
C LYS A 50 -6.16 10.04 5.71
N CYS A 51 -5.62 8.96 5.14
CA CYS A 51 -5.66 8.75 3.69
C CYS A 51 -7.10 8.69 3.19
N ALA A 52 -7.98 7.92 3.85
CA ALA A 52 -9.40 7.85 3.50
C ALA A 52 -10.07 9.24 3.53
N SER A 53 -9.70 10.13 4.47
CA SER A 53 -10.28 11.47 4.53
C SER A 53 -9.96 12.32 3.29
N VAL A 54 -8.72 12.25 2.80
CA VAL A 54 -8.31 12.94 1.56
C VAL A 54 -9.02 12.34 0.34
N LEU A 55 -9.10 11.01 0.27
CA LEU A 55 -9.79 10.32 -0.82
C LEU A 55 -11.28 10.67 -0.83
N ARG A 56 -11.95 10.68 0.34
CA ARG A 56 -13.36 11.07 0.49
C ARG A 56 -13.59 12.52 0.06
N ALA A 57 -12.71 13.45 0.43
CA ALA A 57 -12.76 14.84 0.00
C ALA A 57 -12.66 15.00 -1.52
N ASN A 58 -11.99 14.05 -2.21
CA ASN A 58 -11.92 13.94 -3.66
C ASN A 58 -13.08 13.13 -4.28
N GLY A 59 -14.13 12.81 -3.52
CA GLY A 59 -15.32 12.11 -4.01
C GLY A 59 -15.16 10.59 -4.14
N VAL A 60 -14.11 9.99 -3.58
CA VAL A 60 -13.98 8.53 -3.51
C VAL A 60 -14.93 7.99 -2.44
N LYS A 61 -15.84 7.09 -2.86
CA LYS A 61 -16.88 6.50 -2.00
C LYS A 61 -16.68 4.99 -1.78
N SER A 62 -15.51 4.45 -2.12
CA SER A 62 -15.21 3.03 -1.96
C SER A 62 -13.76 2.85 -1.53
N PHE A 63 -13.54 2.04 -0.51
CA PHE A 63 -12.22 1.71 0.03
C PHE A 63 -11.98 0.21 -0.01
N GLY A 64 -10.77 -0.21 -0.35
CA GLY A 64 -10.36 -1.60 -0.34
C GLY A 64 -9.37 -1.88 0.79
N VAL A 65 -9.69 -2.87 1.61
CA VAL A 65 -8.86 -3.33 2.73
C VAL A 65 -8.64 -4.83 2.64
N ALA A 66 -7.67 -5.37 3.40
CA ALA A 66 -7.34 -6.78 3.37
C ALA A 66 -8.06 -7.59 4.46
N THR A 67 -8.34 -6.97 5.62
CA THR A 67 -8.82 -7.66 6.81
C THR A 67 -10.05 -6.99 7.42
N LEU A 68 -10.81 -7.76 8.18
CA LEU A 68 -11.96 -7.25 8.94
C LEU A 68 -11.56 -6.17 9.94
N SER A 69 -10.40 -6.32 10.61
CA SER A 69 -9.93 -5.34 11.59
C SER A 69 -9.63 -3.97 10.95
N GLU A 70 -9.08 -3.96 9.73
CA GLU A 70 -8.89 -2.72 8.95
C GLU A 70 -10.22 -2.07 8.59
N ALA A 71 -11.20 -2.88 8.16
CA ALA A 71 -12.54 -2.40 7.85
C ALA A 71 -13.25 -1.81 9.07
N ILE A 72 -13.22 -2.51 10.20
CA ILE A 72 -13.79 -2.06 11.47
C ILE A 72 -13.15 -0.75 11.94
N LYS A 73 -11.82 -0.61 11.76
CA LYS A 73 -11.11 0.64 12.07
C LYS A 73 -11.69 1.82 11.28
N LEU A 74 -11.99 1.63 9.99
CA LEU A 74 -12.61 2.68 9.17
C LEU A 74 -14.04 2.99 9.62
N ARG A 75 -14.88 1.97 9.87
CA ARG A 75 -16.24 2.17 10.37
C ARG A 75 -16.24 2.96 11.69
N LYS A 76 -15.38 2.57 12.65
CA LYS A 76 -15.20 3.30 13.91
C LYS A 76 -14.68 4.72 13.75
N ALA A 77 -14.00 5.01 12.65
CA ALA A 77 -13.54 6.36 12.31
C ALA A 77 -14.59 7.21 11.55
N GLY A 78 -15.84 6.74 11.42
CA GLY A 78 -16.96 7.49 10.84
C GLY A 78 -17.09 7.39 9.31
N TYR A 79 -16.54 6.35 8.70
CA TYR A 79 -16.78 6.02 7.29
C TYR A 79 -17.99 5.07 7.18
N GLU A 80 -19.19 5.60 7.42
CA GLU A 80 -20.42 4.80 7.56
C GLU A 80 -21.07 4.48 6.21
N THR A 81 -21.04 5.44 5.27
CA THR A 81 -21.73 5.36 3.98
C THR A 81 -20.85 4.87 2.84
N GLU A 82 -19.54 4.88 2.99
CA GLU A 82 -18.62 4.42 1.99
C GLU A 82 -18.62 2.88 1.90
N GLN A 83 -18.57 2.36 0.70
CA GLN A 83 -18.36 0.93 0.50
C GLN A 83 -16.97 0.52 1.02
N ILE A 84 -16.91 -0.48 1.89
CA ILE A 84 -15.64 -1.07 2.33
C ILE A 84 -15.55 -2.48 1.78
N LEU A 85 -14.71 -2.64 0.75
CA LEU A 85 -14.47 -3.89 0.06
C LEU A 85 -13.34 -4.67 0.77
N ILE A 86 -13.65 -5.89 1.21
CA ILE A 86 -12.65 -6.82 1.72
C ILE A 86 -12.04 -7.57 0.54
N LEU A 87 -10.74 -7.36 0.28
CA LEU A 87 -10.03 -7.86 -0.90
C LEU A 87 -9.63 -9.34 -0.80
N GLY A 88 -9.67 -9.91 0.41
CA GLY A 88 -9.43 -11.33 0.68
C GLY A 88 -10.72 -12.06 0.99
N LEU A 89 -10.66 -13.39 1.03
CA LEU A 89 -11.79 -14.20 1.48
C LEU A 89 -11.98 -14.04 3.00
N THR A 90 -13.22 -13.88 3.43
CA THR A 90 -13.58 -13.90 4.85
C THR A 90 -13.93 -15.33 5.24
N PRO A 91 -13.23 -15.96 6.20
CA PRO A 91 -13.59 -17.28 6.69
C PRO A 91 -15.01 -17.31 7.27
N GLU A 92 -15.73 -18.40 7.04
CA GLU A 92 -17.13 -18.57 7.42
C GLU A 92 -17.47 -18.21 8.88
N PRO A 93 -16.64 -18.56 9.90
CA PRO A 93 -16.91 -18.19 11.28
C PRO A 93 -16.96 -16.68 11.56
N TYR A 94 -16.44 -15.87 10.65
CA TYR A 94 -16.44 -14.40 10.76
C TYR A 94 -17.51 -13.71 9.90
N ALA A 95 -18.41 -14.46 9.28
CA ALA A 95 -19.44 -13.91 8.41
C ALA A 95 -20.38 -12.93 9.14
N ASP A 96 -20.67 -13.16 10.42
CA ASP A 96 -21.52 -12.26 11.23
C ASP A 96 -20.91 -10.84 11.33
N ILE A 97 -19.59 -10.70 11.31
CA ILE A 97 -18.89 -9.39 11.32
C ILE A 97 -19.15 -8.60 10.03
N LEU A 98 -19.25 -9.29 8.89
CA LEU A 98 -19.59 -8.63 7.62
C LEU A 98 -20.95 -7.97 7.68
N ALA A 99 -21.93 -8.65 8.28
CA ALA A 99 -23.29 -8.14 8.47
C ALA A 99 -23.36 -7.03 9.54
N GLU A 100 -22.63 -7.19 10.65
CA GLU A 100 -22.57 -6.19 11.73
C GLU A 100 -22.09 -4.85 11.21
N TYR A 101 -20.96 -4.84 10.48
CA TYR A 101 -20.27 -3.64 10.04
C TYR A 101 -20.61 -3.22 8.60
N ASP A 102 -21.59 -3.83 7.96
CA ASP A 102 -22.00 -3.52 6.57
C ASP A 102 -20.82 -3.51 5.59
N LEU A 103 -20.08 -4.63 5.54
CA LEU A 103 -18.88 -4.79 4.72
C LEU A 103 -19.19 -5.54 3.44
N THR A 104 -18.46 -5.23 2.38
CA THR A 104 -18.60 -5.85 1.07
C THR A 104 -17.49 -6.90 0.86
N PRO A 105 -17.75 -8.22 1.00
CA PRO A 105 -16.76 -9.26 0.76
C PRO A 105 -16.60 -9.60 -0.72
N VAL A 106 -15.51 -10.30 -1.04
CA VAL A 106 -15.38 -11.11 -2.25
C VAL A 106 -15.73 -12.56 -1.93
N VAL A 107 -16.40 -13.26 -2.85
CA VAL A 107 -16.77 -14.67 -2.73
C VAL A 107 -16.33 -15.45 -3.96
N CYS A 108 -15.96 -16.73 -3.77
CA CYS A 108 -15.58 -17.64 -4.85
C CYS A 108 -15.99 -19.11 -4.57
N SER A 109 -17.00 -19.32 -3.74
CA SER A 109 -17.67 -20.60 -3.56
C SER A 109 -19.07 -20.39 -2.99
N TYR A 110 -19.97 -21.33 -3.29
CA TYR A 110 -21.32 -21.34 -2.73
C TYR A 110 -21.28 -21.44 -1.20
N THR A 111 -20.45 -22.31 -0.63
CA THR A 111 -20.34 -22.53 0.83
C THR A 111 -19.99 -21.23 1.55
N ASN A 112 -18.98 -20.48 1.06
CA ASN A 112 -18.64 -19.20 1.65
C ASN A 112 -19.77 -18.16 1.51
N ALA A 113 -20.41 -18.11 0.33
CA ALA A 113 -21.54 -17.23 0.08
C ALA A 113 -22.75 -17.58 0.97
N GLU A 114 -23.05 -18.87 1.17
CA GLU A 114 -24.14 -19.34 2.03
C GLU A 114 -23.93 -18.95 3.49
N ALA A 115 -22.70 -19.07 4.01
CA ALA A 115 -22.37 -18.62 5.36
C ALA A 115 -22.65 -17.11 5.54
N ILE A 116 -22.23 -16.30 4.55
CA ILE A 116 -22.47 -14.84 4.56
C ILE A 116 -23.97 -14.53 4.44
N ASN A 117 -24.71 -15.26 3.58
CA ASN A 117 -26.15 -15.11 3.46
C ASN A 117 -26.86 -15.42 4.79
N ASN A 118 -26.46 -16.48 5.49
CA ASN A 118 -27.04 -16.84 6.76
C ASN A 118 -26.76 -15.80 7.85
N ALA A 119 -25.56 -15.21 7.87
CA ALA A 119 -25.22 -14.09 8.75
C ALA A 119 -26.06 -12.84 8.43
N ALA A 120 -26.20 -12.50 7.16
CA ALA A 120 -27.01 -11.37 6.71
C ALA A 120 -28.49 -11.55 7.09
N ARG A 121 -29.04 -12.77 6.91
CA ARG A 121 -30.40 -13.12 7.34
C ARG A 121 -30.61 -12.91 8.83
N LYS A 122 -29.70 -13.39 9.68
CA LYS A 122 -29.76 -13.20 11.14
C LYS A 122 -29.76 -11.72 11.52
N ALA A 123 -29.00 -10.91 10.79
CA ALA A 123 -28.91 -9.47 11.02
C ALA A 123 -30.07 -8.67 10.38
N GLY A 124 -30.98 -9.32 9.65
CA GLY A 124 -32.07 -8.65 8.92
C GLY A 124 -31.58 -7.74 7.79
N LYS A 125 -30.43 -8.06 7.18
CA LYS A 125 -29.76 -7.25 6.16
C LYS A 125 -29.63 -8.00 4.82
N THR A 126 -29.20 -7.26 3.81
CA THR A 126 -28.69 -7.80 2.55
C THR A 126 -27.27 -7.30 2.35
N ILE A 127 -26.32 -8.19 2.12
CA ILE A 127 -24.89 -7.86 1.95
C ILE A 127 -24.57 -7.81 0.45
N GLU A 128 -23.96 -6.69 0.02
CA GLU A 128 -23.36 -6.58 -1.31
C GLU A 128 -22.04 -7.36 -1.36
N CYS A 129 -21.84 -8.17 -2.40
CA CYS A 129 -20.59 -8.92 -2.58
C CYS A 129 -20.13 -8.96 -4.04
N TYR A 130 -18.84 -9.19 -4.22
CA TYR A 130 -18.21 -9.37 -5.53
C TYR A 130 -17.89 -10.85 -5.75
N ILE A 131 -18.13 -11.33 -6.95
CA ILE A 131 -17.61 -12.63 -7.39
C ILE A 131 -16.13 -12.46 -7.74
N ALA A 132 -15.27 -13.26 -7.13
CA ALA A 132 -13.86 -13.30 -7.50
C ALA A 132 -13.61 -14.36 -8.58
N VAL A 133 -12.86 -13.98 -9.63
CA VAL A 133 -12.39 -14.90 -10.68
C VAL A 133 -10.87 -14.85 -10.75
N ASP A 134 -10.23 -16.02 -10.76
CA ASP A 134 -8.77 -16.12 -10.91
C ASP A 134 -8.42 -16.24 -12.39
N THR A 135 -8.02 -15.13 -12.96
CA THR A 135 -7.64 -15.06 -14.37
C THR A 135 -6.18 -15.41 -14.63
N GLY A 136 -5.42 -15.75 -13.58
CA GLY A 136 -4.01 -16.14 -13.68
C GLY A 136 -3.11 -15.54 -12.59
N MET A 137 -3.69 -14.91 -11.54
CA MET A 137 -2.92 -14.50 -10.36
C MET A 137 -2.58 -15.71 -9.46
N GLY A 138 -3.39 -16.77 -9.49
CA GLY A 138 -3.18 -18.00 -8.73
C GLY A 138 -3.42 -17.85 -7.23
N ARG A 139 -4.30 -16.91 -6.81
CA ARG A 139 -4.48 -16.57 -5.40
C ARG A 139 -5.86 -16.89 -4.85
N ILE A 140 -6.90 -16.32 -5.41
CA ILE A 140 -8.30 -16.55 -5.05
C ILE A 140 -9.18 -16.33 -6.27
N GLY A 141 -10.30 -17.01 -6.33
CA GLY A 141 -11.32 -16.82 -7.38
C GLY A 141 -11.74 -18.12 -8.05
N TYR A 142 -12.87 -18.07 -8.74
CA TYR A 142 -13.33 -19.13 -9.61
C TYR A 142 -12.36 -19.34 -10.78
N ASN A 143 -12.23 -20.58 -11.23
CA ASN A 143 -11.51 -20.88 -12.47
C ASN A 143 -12.36 -20.40 -13.66
N PRO A 144 -11.90 -19.47 -14.49
CA PRO A 144 -12.67 -18.94 -15.61
C PRO A 144 -12.92 -19.95 -16.75
N GLU A 145 -12.14 -21.04 -16.78
CA GLU A 145 -12.20 -22.08 -17.81
C GLU A 145 -13.06 -23.29 -17.38
N ASP A 146 -13.49 -23.34 -16.11
CA ASP A 146 -14.32 -24.40 -15.58
C ASP A 146 -15.81 -24.03 -15.67
N PRO A 147 -16.63 -24.74 -16.46
CA PRO A 147 -18.08 -24.51 -16.54
C PRO A 147 -18.79 -24.60 -15.18
N ALA A 148 -18.31 -25.45 -14.27
CA ALA A 148 -18.87 -25.57 -12.92
C ALA A 148 -18.82 -24.26 -12.14
N SER A 149 -17.87 -23.38 -12.44
CA SER A 149 -17.79 -22.05 -11.86
C SER A 149 -19.03 -21.19 -12.13
N ILE A 150 -19.61 -21.29 -13.34
CA ILE A 150 -20.81 -20.54 -13.70
C ILE A 150 -22.04 -21.10 -12.97
N GLU A 151 -22.15 -22.42 -12.87
CA GLU A 151 -23.27 -23.06 -12.15
C GLU A 151 -23.23 -22.74 -10.66
N ASP A 152 -22.02 -22.69 -10.05
CA ASP A 152 -21.86 -22.30 -8.64
C ASP A 152 -22.27 -20.84 -8.43
N VAL A 153 -21.85 -19.90 -9.29
CA VAL A 153 -22.30 -18.51 -9.24
C VAL A 153 -23.80 -18.39 -9.41
N LYS A 154 -24.42 -19.21 -10.29
CA LYS A 154 -25.85 -19.24 -10.46
C LYS A 154 -26.56 -19.68 -9.18
N MET A 155 -26.06 -20.69 -8.48
CA MET A 155 -26.58 -21.05 -7.15
C MET A 155 -26.49 -19.89 -6.16
N ILE A 156 -25.37 -19.13 -6.16
CA ILE A 156 -25.22 -17.95 -5.29
C ILE A 156 -26.30 -16.90 -5.58
N THR A 157 -26.74 -16.74 -6.83
CA THR A 157 -27.82 -15.77 -7.15
C THR A 157 -29.15 -16.10 -6.50
N THR A 158 -29.37 -17.34 -6.03
CA THR A 158 -30.59 -17.76 -5.33
C THR A 158 -30.59 -17.41 -3.85
N LEU A 159 -29.48 -16.94 -3.30
CA LEU A 159 -29.32 -16.58 -1.90
C LEU A 159 -29.96 -15.19 -1.61
N PRO A 160 -31.10 -15.13 -0.87
CA PRO A 160 -31.94 -13.93 -0.85
C PRO A 160 -31.36 -12.75 -0.06
N HIS A 161 -30.34 -13.00 0.79
CA HIS A 161 -29.69 -11.98 1.61
C HIS A 161 -28.33 -11.57 1.08
N LEU A 162 -27.98 -11.98 -0.15
CA LEU A 162 -26.81 -11.50 -0.90
C LEU A 162 -27.23 -10.73 -2.14
N LYS A 163 -26.49 -9.68 -2.45
CA LYS A 163 -26.60 -8.92 -3.68
C LYS A 163 -25.28 -8.95 -4.41
N LEU A 164 -25.21 -9.64 -5.53
CA LEU A 164 -24.02 -9.66 -6.39
C LEU A 164 -23.89 -8.34 -7.11
N VAL A 165 -22.86 -7.56 -6.79
CA VAL A 165 -22.67 -6.20 -7.32
C VAL A 165 -21.53 -6.08 -8.31
N GLY A 166 -20.63 -7.08 -8.41
CA GLY A 166 -19.52 -6.97 -9.34
C GLY A 166 -18.69 -8.23 -9.52
N LEU A 167 -17.88 -8.21 -10.56
CA LEU A 167 -16.83 -9.18 -10.84
C LEU A 167 -15.48 -8.60 -10.49
N PHE A 168 -14.68 -9.35 -9.73
CA PHE A 168 -13.37 -8.96 -9.21
C PHE A 168 -12.29 -9.92 -9.72
N SER A 169 -11.15 -9.38 -10.18
CA SER A 169 -9.93 -10.15 -10.42
C SER A 169 -8.70 -9.28 -10.14
N HIS A 170 -7.51 -9.82 -10.37
CA HIS A 170 -6.27 -9.10 -10.14
C HIS A 170 -5.20 -9.49 -11.16
N PHE A 171 -4.49 -8.50 -11.69
CA PHE A 171 -3.36 -8.72 -12.58
C PHE A 171 -2.14 -9.21 -11.80
N ALA A 172 -1.40 -10.14 -12.40
CA ALA A 172 -0.14 -10.64 -11.88
C ALA A 172 1.06 -9.81 -12.37
N THR A 173 1.02 -9.36 -13.63
CA THR A 173 2.16 -8.74 -14.34
C THR A 173 1.76 -7.49 -15.12
N ALA A 174 0.78 -6.72 -14.65
CA ALA A 174 0.38 -5.48 -15.33
C ALA A 174 1.50 -4.42 -15.33
N ASP A 175 2.47 -4.54 -14.45
CA ASP A 175 3.63 -3.68 -14.28
C ASP A 175 4.87 -4.14 -15.05
N ALA A 176 4.87 -5.35 -15.64
CA ALA A 176 5.94 -5.82 -16.50
C ALA A 176 5.94 -5.09 -17.86
N GLU A 177 7.09 -4.95 -18.51
CA GLU A 177 7.21 -4.40 -19.87
C GLU A 177 6.40 -5.23 -20.87
N ASP A 178 6.52 -6.56 -20.81
CA ASP A 178 5.70 -7.49 -21.60
C ASP A 178 4.29 -7.60 -21.04
N LYS A 179 3.31 -7.10 -21.80
CA LYS A 179 1.88 -7.11 -21.47
C LYS A 179 1.12 -8.37 -21.92
N ASN A 180 1.77 -9.34 -22.57
CA ASN A 180 1.08 -10.51 -23.12
C ASN A 180 0.30 -11.29 -22.06
N TYR A 181 0.91 -11.50 -20.88
CA TYR A 181 0.22 -12.20 -19.79
C TYR A 181 -0.94 -11.39 -19.23
N ALA A 182 -0.78 -10.09 -19.08
CA ALA A 182 -1.85 -9.20 -18.63
C ALA A 182 -3.04 -9.19 -19.62
N HIS A 183 -2.77 -9.13 -20.92
CA HIS A 183 -3.83 -9.24 -21.94
C HIS A 183 -4.51 -10.61 -21.95
N MET A 184 -3.77 -11.69 -21.71
CA MET A 184 -4.36 -13.01 -21.54
C MET A 184 -5.31 -13.02 -20.32
N GLN A 185 -4.91 -12.44 -19.18
CA GLN A 185 -5.77 -12.30 -18.00
C GLN A 185 -7.04 -11.47 -18.29
N GLU A 186 -6.90 -10.34 -19.03
CA GLU A 186 -8.04 -9.53 -19.46
C GLU A 186 -9.00 -10.30 -20.36
N ASN A 187 -8.49 -11.11 -21.28
CA ASN A 187 -9.30 -11.97 -22.14
C ASN A 187 -10.06 -13.03 -21.36
N ARG A 188 -9.42 -13.69 -20.40
CA ARG A 188 -10.07 -14.65 -19.48
C ARG A 188 -11.16 -13.99 -18.65
N TYR A 189 -10.89 -12.80 -18.12
CA TYR A 189 -11.87 -11.99 -17.37
C TYR A 189 -13.10 -11.68 -18.22
N ASN A 190 -12.90 -11.21 -19.46
CA ASN A 190 -13.97 -10.89 -20.39
C ASN A 190 -14.73 -12.14 -20.83
N GLY A 191 -14.05 -13.28 -21.00
CA GLY A 191 -14.65 -14.58 -21.30
C GLY A 191 -15.61 -15.04 -20.21
N PHE A 192 -15.14 -15.00 -18.96
CA PHE A 192 -15.96 -15.36 -17.80
C PHE A 192 -17.17 -14.43 -17.63
N TYR A 193 -16.96 -13.11 -17.78
CA TYR A 193 -18.07 -12.14 -17.74
C TYR A 193 -19.12 -12.42 -18.82
N LYS A 194 -18.70 -12.74 -20.04
CA LYS A 194 -19.62 -13.12 -21.14
C LYS A 194 -20.37 -14.42 -20.82
N ALA A 195 -19.72 -15.38 -20.17
CA ALA A 195 -20.39 -16.64 -19.75
C ALA A 195 -21.44 -16.36 -18.67
N LEU A 196 -21.18 -15.48 -17.71
CA LEU A 196 -22.17 -15.04 -16.73
C LEU A 196 -23.38 -14.37 -17.40
N LEU A 197 -23.14 -13.48 -18.38
CA LEU A 197 -24.24 -12.84 -19.12
C LEU A 197 -25.09 -13.84 -19.89
N LYS A 198 -24.52 -14.90 -20.50
CA LYS A 198 -25.23 -15.97 -21.16
C LYS A 198 -26.10 -16.78 -20.18
N ALA A 199 -25.69 -16.84 -18.91
CA ALA A 199 -26.47 -17.47 -17.83
C ALA A 199 -27.48 -16.50 -17.19
N ASP A 200 -27.72 -15.31 -17.80
CA ASP A 200 -28.56 -14.22 -17.31
C ASP A 200 -28.11 -13.64 -15.95
N ILE A 201 -26.81 -13.74 -15.63
CA ILE A 201 -26.20 -13.17 -14.42
C ILE A 201 -25.55 -11.85 -14.80
N LYS A 202 -26.12 -10.74 -14.31
CA LYS A 202 -25.64 -9.38 -14.58
C LYS A 202 -24.92 -8.82 -13.38
N LEU A 203 -23.60 -8.65 -13.50
CA LEU A 203 -22.77 -8.00 -12.48
C LEU A 203 -22.45 -6.57 -12.94
N PRO A 204 -23.02 -5.52 -12.29
CA PRO A 204 -22.91 -4.15 -12.78
C PRO A 204 -21.48 -3.60 -12.72
N MET A 205 -20.68 -4.03 -11.75
CA MET A 205 -19.30 -3.54 -11.58
C MET A 205 -18.29 -4.54 -12.12
N LYS A 206 -17.30 -4.02 -12.84
CA LYS A 206 -16.15 -4.78 -13.36
C LYS A 206 -14.85 -4.21 -12.81
N ALA A 207 -14.21 -4.93 -11.90
CA ALA A 207 -13.06 -4.49 -11.12
C ALA A 207 -11.84 -5.38 -11.38
N LEU A 208 -11.02 -5.03 -12.39
CA LEU A 208 -9.79 -5.75 -12.75
C LEU A 208 -8.55 -4.90 -12.48
N SER A 209 -8.53 -3.62 -12.89
CA SER A 209 -7.35 -2.76 -12.85
C SER A 209 -6.81 -2.51 -11.45
N ASN A 210 -5.52 -2.82 -11.26
CA ASN A 210 -4.66 -2.37 -10.18
C ASN A 210 -3.91 -1.07 -10.57
N SER A 211 -2.93 -0.64 -9.78
CA SER A 211 -2.14 0.57 -10.04
C SER A 211 -1.46 0.58 -11.40
N ALA A 212 -0.80 -0.51 -11.78
CA ALA A 212 -0.09 -0.61 -13.05
C ALA A 212 -1.06 -0.60 -14.24
N ALA A 213 -2.16 -1.35 -14.15
CA ALA A 213 -3.16 -1.36 -15.22
C ALA A 213 -3.85 0.01 -15.38
N ILE A 214 -4.01 0.80 -14.31
CA ILE A 214 -4.48 2.18 -14.40
C ILE A 214 -3.53 3.03 -15.26
N MET A 215 -2.23 2.84 -15.11
CA MET A 215 -1.24 3.58 -15.88
C MET A 215 -1.18 3.14 -17.34
N GLU A 216 -1.20 1.84 -17.62
CA GLU A 216 -0.73 1.28 -18.88
C GLU A 216 -1.72 0.42 -19.67
N ILE A 217 -2.85 -0.03 -19.08
CA ILE A 217 -3.86 -0.88 -19.74
C ILE A 217 -5.24 -0.21 -19.67
N PRO A 218 -5.49 0.86 -20.44
CA PRO A 218 -6.76 1.59 -20.38
C PRO A 218 -7.99 0.72 -20.70
N THR A 219 -7.84 -0.32 -21.52
CA THR A 219 -8.92 -1.26 -21.87
C THR A 219 -9.46 -2.01 -20.65
N ALA A 220 -8.64 -2.19 -19.63
CA ALA A 220 -9.01 -2.89 -18.40
C ALA A 220 -9.62 -1.98 -17.32
N HIS A 221 -9.76 -0.66 -17.54
CA HIS A 221 -10.38 0.22 -16.54
C HIS A 221 -11.84 -0.15 -16.30
N PHE A 222 -12.53 -0.61 -17.35
CA PHE A 222 -13.96 -0.89 -17.30
C PHE A 222 -14.74 0.23 -16.61
N ASN A 223 -15.49 -0.08 -15.55
CA ASN A 223 -16.22 0.91 -14.77
C ASN A 223 -15.79 1.00 -13.30
N GLN A 224 -14.73 0.25 -12.90
CA GLN A 224 -14.14 0.34 -11.57
C GLN A 224 -12.65 0.01 -11.57
N VAL A 225 -11.85 0.92 -10.96
CA VAL A 225 -10.41 0.74 -10.78
C VAL A 225 -10.01 0.73 -9.30
N ARG A 226 -8.86 0.12 -9.00
CA ARG A 226 -8.38 -0.08 -7.64
C ARG A 226 -6.94 0.42 -7.47
N PRO A 227 -6.73 1.76 -7.47
CA PRO A 227 -5.41 2.31 -7.20
C PRO A 227 -4.95 1.97 -5.78
N GLY A 228 -3.72 1.48 -5.68
CA GLY A 228 -3.00 1.22 -4.43
C GLY A 228 -1.75 2.08 -4.37
N ILE A 229 -0.61 1.51 -4.75
CA ILE A 229 0.71 2.13 -4.56
C ILE A 229 0.85 3.50 -5.22
N ILE A 230 0.21 3.76 -6.36
CA ILE A 230 0.22 5.07 -7.03
C ILE A 230 -0.51 6.17 -6.24
N LEU A 231 -1.43 5.82 -5.33
CA LEU A 231 -2.00 6.80 -4.39
C LEU A 231 -0.91 7.39 -3.49
N TYR A 232 0.04 6.56 -3.10
CA TYR A 232 1.13 6.91 -2.18
C TYR A 232 2.36 7.47 -2.90
N GLY A 233 2.25 7.71 -4.22
CA GLY A 233 3.29 8.34 -5.02
C GLY A 233 4.48 7.45 -5.30
N LEU A 234 4.26 6.14 -5.33
CA LEU A 234 5.26 5.14 -5.68
C LEU A 234 4.83 4.40 -6.94
N TYR A 235 5.76 4.15 -7.86
CA TYR A 235 5.48 3.41 -9.07
C TYR A 235 5.45 1.89 -8.80
N PRO A 236 4.61 1.14 -9.53
CA PRO A 236 4.44 -0.31 -9.30
C PRO A 236 5.71 -1.13 -9.52
N SER A 237 6.55 -0.74 -10.48
CA SER A 237 7.87 -1.33 -10.78
C SER A 237 8.73 -0.33 -11.55
N ASP A 238 9.97 -0.73 -11.86
CA ASP A 238 10.86 0.07 -12.71
C ASP A 238 10.53 -0.05 -14.21
N GLU A 239 9.71 -1.05 -14.59
CA GLU A 239 9.35 -1.32 -15.98
C GLU A 239 8.15 -0.46 -16.48
N VAL A 240 7.43 0.21 -15.57
CA VAL A 240 6.31 1.09 -15.98
C VAL A 240 6.80 2.41 -16.56
N GLU A 241 6.07 2.95 -17.52
CA GLU A 241 6.41 4.20 -18.20
C GLU A 241 6.07 5.43 -17.33
N ARG A 242 7.02 5.82 -16.47
CA ARG A 242 6.87 6.90 -15.49
C ARG A 242 6.58 8.27 -16.12
N SER A 243 7.11 8.53 -17.32
CA SER A 243 6.97 9.82 -18.02
C SER A 243 5.52 10.18 -18.38
N LYS A 244 4.65 9.18 -18.50
CA LYS A 244 3.24 9.35 -18.87
C LYS A 244 2.28 9.52 -17.70
N PHE A 245 2.76 9.41 -16.47
CA PHE A 245 1.89 9.47 -15.28
C PHE A 245 2.62 10.05 -14.08
N GLU A 246 2.46 11.36 -13.84
CA GLU A 246 3.08 12.04 -12.71
C GLU A 246 2.42 11.67 -11.39
N ILE A 247 3.21 11.23 -10.42
CA ILE A 247 2.83 11.04 -9.03
C ILE A 247 3.92 11.59 -8.10
N ARG A 248 3.54 11.91 -6.86
CA ARG A 248 4.44 12.51 -5.87
C ARG A 248 4.51 11.65 -4.62
N PRO A 249 5.72 11.29 -4.14
CA PRO A 249 5.88 10.53 -2.89
C PRO A 249 5.13 11.19 -1.73
N VAL A 250 4.38 10.38 -0.99
CA VAL A 250 3.56 10.85 0.13
C VAL A 250 4.29 10.71 1.46
N MET A 251 5.17 9.72 1.61
CA MET A 251 5.93 9.47 2.84
C MET A 251 7.37 9.96 2.72
N SER A 252 7.83 10.65 3.75
CA SER A 252 9.25 10.83 4.05
C SER A 252 9.54 10.30 5.45
N VAL A 253 10.74 9.78 5.69
CA VAL A 253 11.16 9.29 7.01
C VAL A 253 12.30 10.16 7.52
N LYS A 254 12.11 10.68 8.72
CA LYS A 254 13.01 11.66 9.32
C LYS A 254 13.34 11.30 10.76
N ALA A 255 14.50 11.77 11.23
CA ALA A 255 14.90 11.69 12.62
C ALA A 255 15.69 12.93 13.03
N ASN A 256 15.88 13.13 14.33
CA ASN A 256 16.85 14.11 14.82
C ASN A 256 18.10 13.41 15.36
N ILE A 257 19.25 14.04 15.22
CA ILE A 257 20.48 13.61 15.89
C ILE A 257 20.27 13.70 17.41
N VAL A 258 20.45 12.59 18.12
CA VAL A 258 20.29 12.53 19.58
C VAL A 258 21.63 12.55 20.32
N HIS A 259 22.72 12.23 19.63
CA HIS A 259 24.06 12.24 20.21
C HIS A 259 25.12 12.48 19.15
N LEU A 260 26.16 13.24 19.52
CA LEU A 260 27.37 13.48 18.72
C LEU A 260 28.62 13.15 19.57
N LYS A 261 29.60 12.48 18.96
CA LYS A 261 30.88 12.20 19.59
C LYS A 261 31.99 12.26 18.55
N LYS A 262 33.15 12.76 19.01
CA LYS A 262 34.42 12.62 18.30
C LYS A 262 35.03 11.27 18.65
N VAL A 263 35.58 10.58 17.67
CA VAL A 263 36.26 9.30 17.83
C VAL A 263 37.60 9.35 17.12
N PRO A 264 38.70 8.88 17.73
CA PRO A 264 40.02 8.81 17.07
C PRO A 264 40.03 7.71 16.00
N ALA A 265 41.00 7.83 15.09
CA ALA A 265 41.30 6.76 14.15
C ALA A 265 41.46 5.40 14.87
N GLY A 266 41.02 4.30 14.24
CA GLY A 266 41.03 2.96 14.83
C GLY A 266 39.83 2.63 15.71
N THR A 267 38.93 3.58 16.02
CA THR A 267 37.72 3.31 16.79
C THR A 267 36.70 2.56 15.96
N SER A 268 36.22 1.41 16.43
CA SER A 268 35.16 0.62 15.78
C SER A 268 33.77 0.99 16.28
N ILE A 269 32.77 0.96 15.39
CA ILE A 269 31.38 1.35 15.65
C ILE A 269 30.43 0.19 15.39
N SER A 270 29.40 0.06 16.22
CA SER A 270 28.27 -0.84 16.13
C SER A 270 28.60 -2.33 16.31
N TYR A 271 27.55 -3.17 16.24
CA TYR A 271 27.64 -4.62 16.41
C TYR A 271 28.54 -5.27 15.37
N GLY A 272 29.38 -6.20 15.86
CA GLY A 272 30.30 -6.95 15.02
C GLY A 272 31.51 -6.13 14.57
N ARG A 273 31.62 -4.86 14.97
CA ARG A 273 32.78 -3.98 14.69
C ARG A 273 33.12 -3.95 13.19
N LYS A 274 32.11 -3.97 12.32
CA LYS A 274 32.29 -4.04 10.85
C LYS A 274 32.74 -2.73 10.21
N TRP A 275 32.71 -1.62 10.97
CA TRP A 275 33.20 -0.33 10.55
C TRP A 275 34.22 0.18 11.56
N THR A 276 35.31 0.71 11.08
CA THR A 276 36.37 1.31 11.91
C THR A 276 36.75 2.66 11.30
N ALA A 277 36.89 3.68 12.14
CA ALA A 277 37.29 5.01 11.72
C ALA A 277 38.73 4.99 11.17
N GLU A 278 38.91 5.38 9.91
CA GLU A 278 40.23 5.46 9.25
C GLU A 278 40.99 6.70 9.68
N LYS A 279 40.29 7.74 10.12
CA LYS A 279 40.79 9.03 10.64
C LYS A 279 39.92 9.48 11.80
N ASP A 280 40.36 10.52 12.49
CA ASP A 280 39.52 11.18 13.50
C ASP A 280 38.18 11.59 12.88
N SER A 281 37.07 11.11 13.45
CA SER A 281 35.75 11.19 12.87
C SER A 281 34.72 11.74 13.86
N ILE A 282 33.65 12.35 13.34
CA ILE A 282 32.48 12.78 14.11
C ILE A 282 31.35 11.85 13.81
N ILE A 283 30.90 11.11 14.82
CA ILE A 283 29.82 10.14 14.69
C ILE A 283 28.58 10.67 15.37
N ALA A 284 27.48 10.71 14.60
CA ALA A 284 26.14 11.02 15.11
C ALA A 284 25.33 9.73 15.34
N THR A 285 24.47 9.74 16.34
CA THR A 285 23.49 8.67 16.59
C THR A 285 22.09 9.21 16.32
N ILE A 286 21.31 8.46 15.57
CA ILE A 286 19.88 8.72 15.31
C ILE A 286 19.03 7.61 15.93
N PRO A 287 17.84 7.93 16.53
CA PRO A 287 16.98 6.98 17.24
C PRO A 287 16.03 6.25 16.30
N LEU A 288 16.61 5.61 15.28
CA LEU A 288 15.89 4.86 14.26
C LEU A 288 16.68 3.61 13.90
N GLY A 289 16.01 2.46 13.89
CA GLY A 289 16.63 1.17 13.60
C GLY A 289 15.71 0.20 12.90
N TYR A 290 16.08 -1.11 12.86
CA TYR A 290 15.33 -2.08 12.08
C TYR A 290 13.93 -2.39 12.66
N ALA A 291 13.71 -2.19 13.95
CA ALA A 291 12.36 -2.29 14.52
C ALA A 291 11.42 -1.16 14.07
N ASP A 292 11.96 -0.09 13.50
CA ASP A 292 11.22 1.02 12.92
C ASP A 292 10.97 0.86 11.41
N GLY A 293 11.49 -0.23 10.82
CA GLY A 293 11.39 -0.49 9.39
C GLY A 293 12.65 -0.15 8.58
N TYR A 294 13.74 0.31 9.21
CA TYR A 294 14.99 0.58 8.51
C TYR A 294 15.77 -0.73 8.29
N PRO A 295 15.81 -1.28 7.05
CA PRO A 295 16.27 -2.66 6.86
C PRO A 295 17.73 -2.86 7.28
N ARG A 296 18.00 -3.84 8.15
CA ARG A 296 19.37 -4.15 8.60
C ARG A 296 20.33 -4.55 7.45
N PRO A 297 19.90 -5.26 6.40
CA PRO A 297 20.75 -5.53 5.22
C PRO A 297 21.21 -4.26 4.49
N TYR A 298 20.57 -3.12 4.71
CA TYR A 298 20.97 -1.83 4.12
C TYR A 298 22.21 -1.21 4.77
N SER A 299 22.65 -1.68 5.97
CA SER A 299 23.71 -1.08 6.80
C SER A 299 24.97 -0.65 6.06
N SER A 300 25.50 -1.49 5.16
CA SER A 300 26.76 -1.21 4.45
C SER A 300 26.60 -0.36 3.19
N LYS A 301 25.37 -0.06 2.80
CA LYS A 301 25.02 0.67 1.57
C LYS A 301 24.24 1.96 1.86
N ALA A 302 23.80 2.11 3.10
CA ALA A 302 22.91 3.18 3.49
C ALA A 302 23.63 4.52 3.60
N GLU A 303 22.98 5.53 3.04
CA GLU A 303 23.25 6.94 3.29
C GLU A 303 22.00 7.58 3.88
N VAL A 304 22.19 8.70 4.55
CA VAL A 304 21.15 9.62 4.99
C VAL A 304 21.52 11.04 4.55
N ILE A 305 20.60 11.99 4.64
CA ILE A 305 20.89 13.39 4.31
C ILE A 305 20.82 14.21 5.59
N VAL A 306 21.86 14.99 5.86
CA VAL A 306 21.98 15.88 7.02
C VAL A 306 22.42 17.25 6.54
N ASN A 307 21.63 18.30 6.83
CA ASN A 307 21.94 19.67 6.40
C ASN A 307 22.22 19.78 4.89
N GLY A 308 21.47 19.03 4.06
CA GLY A 308 21.66 18.99 2.61
C GLY A 308 22.93 18.28 2.14
N VAL A 309 23.55 17.43 2.96
CA VAL A 309 24.76 16.65 2.65
C VAL A 309 24.49 15.17 2.93
N LYS A 310 24.90 14.29 2.03
CA LYS A 310 24.81 12.84 2.25
C LYS A 310 25.83 12.40 3.29
N ALA A 311 25.43 11.54 4.21
CA ALA A 311 26.25 10.97 5.27
C ALA A 311 26.05 9.45 5.34
N PRO A 312 27.13 8.63 5.35
CA PRO A 312 27.01 7.18 5.36
C PRO A 312 26.64 6.64 6.74
N ILE A 313 25.86 5.55 6.77
CA ILE A 313 25.66 4.73 7.96
C ILE A 313 26.96 4.06 8.35
N THR A 314 27.35 4.11 9.63
CA THR A 314 28.56 3.49 10.16
C THR A 314 28.24 2.24 10.97
N GLY A 315 28.72 1.10 10.46
CA GLY A 315 28.47 -0.21 11.06
C GLY A 315 27.03 -0.69 10.87
N ASN A 316 26.61 -1.70 11.62
CA ASN A 316 25.29 -2.31 11.49
C ASN A 316 24.18 -1.39 12.06
N ILE A 317 23.05 -1.31 11.37
CA ILE A 317 21.80 -0.76 11.89
C ILE A 317 21.36 -1.64 13.08
N CYS A 318 21.15 -1.02 14.25
CA CYS A 318 20.69 -1.69 15.46
C CYS A 318 19.15 -1.75 15.49
N MET A 319 18.58 -2.32 16.55
CA MET A 319 17.13 -2.45 16.69
C MET A 319 16.43 -1.09 16.70
N ASP A 320 16.95 -0.15 17.49
CA ASP A 320 16.30 1.13 17.80
C ASP A 320 17.11 2.36 17.40
N GLN A 321 18.35 2.18 16.95
CA GLN A 321 19.30 3.24 16.66
C GLN A 321 20.25 2.84 15.54
N CYS A 322 20.82 3.84 14.86
CA CYS A 322 21.98 3.66 14.00
C CYS A 322 22.92 4.87 14.10
N MET A 323 24.14 4.68 13.64
CA MET A 323 25.18 5.68 13.66
C MET A 323 25.55 6.11 12.25
N ILE A 324 25.86 7.38 12.08
CA ILE A 324 26.25 7.99 10.81
C ILE A 324 27.56 8.74 10.96
N ASP A 325 28.40 8.72 9.95
CA ASP A 325 29.61 9.53 9.89
C ASP A 325 29.28 10.91 9.32
N VAL A 326 29.33 11.91 10.19
CA VAL A 326 29.03 13.31 9.84
C VAL A 326 30.29 14.19 9.85
N THR A 327 31.50 13.59 9.76
CA THR A 327 32.77 14.28 9.79
C THR A 327 32.86 15.40 8.75
N HIS A 328 32.32 15.22 7.60
CA HIS A 328 32.31 16.16 6.48
C HIS A 328 31.07 17.08 6.43
N VAL A 329 30.10 16.87 7.33
CA VAL A 329 28.90 17.70 7.38
C VAL A 329 29.16 18.96 8.17
N PRO A 330 29.04 20.17 7.57
CA PRO A 330 29.35 21.40 8.26
C PRO A 330 28.31 21.72 9.36
N TYR A 331 28.79 22.27 10.47
CA TYR A 331 27.98 22.83 11.57
C TYR A 331 26.95 21.85 12.19
N VAL A 332 27.15 20.56 12.06
CA VAL A 332 26.24 19.54 12.60
C VAL A 332 26.10 19.61 14.11
N ARG A 333 24.86 19.47 14.63
CA ARG A 333 24.54 19.59 16.06
C ARG A 333 23.54 18.52 16.47
N VAL A 334 23.48 18.22 17.77
CA VAL A 334 22.37 17.46 18.36
C VAL A 334 21.07 18.24 18.13
N GLY A 335 20.05 17.55 17.67
CA GLY A 335 18.75 18.12 17.29
C GLY A 335 18.59 18.40 15.78
N ASP A 336 19.68 18.38 14.99
CA ASP A 336 19.57 18.55 13.55
C ASP A 336 18.72 17.42 12.93
N GLU A 337 17.94 17.78 11.92
CA GLU A 337 17.11 16.84 11.18
C GLU A 337 17.96 16.00 10.23
N VAL A 338 17.63 14.72 10.18
CA VAL A 338 18.23 13.72 9.28
C VAL A 338 17.12 13.15 8.43
N THR A 339 17.25 13.22 7.11
CA THR A 339 16.36 12.57 6.16
C THR A 339 16.86 11.17 5.83
N ILE A 340 16.10 10.16 6.22
CA ILE A 340 16.38 8.73 6.00
C ILE A 340 15.79 8.26 4.67
N MET A 341 14.59 8.72 4.38
CA MET A 341 13.88 8.51 3.11
C MET A 341 13.15 9.81 2.76
N GLY A 342 13.28 10.28 1.54
CA GLY A 342 12.72 11.55 1.08
C GLY A 342 13.76 12.49 0.52
N LYS A 343 13.38 13.77 0.36
CA LYS A 343 14.21 14.79 -0.28
C LYS A 343 14.65 15.83 0.74
N ASP A 344 15.92 16.23 0.64
CA ASP A 344 16.49 17.37 1.34
C ASP A 344 17.50 18.08 0.43
N GLY A 345 17.24 19.36 0.13
CA GLY A 345 18.00 20.13 -0.85
C GLY A 345 17.96 19.50 -2.24
N ILE A 346 19.14 19.22 -2.77
CA ILE A 346 19.33 18.60 -4.10
C ILE A 346 19.38 17.07 -4.05
N TYR A 347 19.44 16.48 -2.87
CA TYR A 347 19.55 15.04 -2.67
C TYR A 347 18.19 14.43 -2.35
N GLU A 348 18.03 13.20 -2.80
CA GLU A 348 16.87 12.36 -2.52
C GLU A 348 17.33 10.93 -2.20
N ILE A 349 16.63 10.28 -1.28
CA ILE A 349 16.73 8.84 -1.01
C ILE A 349 15.30 8.31 -1.11
N SER A 350 15.01 7.61 -2.18
CA SER A 350 13.67 7.10 -2.47
C SER A 350 13.41 5.75 -1.78
N ALA A 351 12.14 5.34 -1.71
CA ALA A 351 11.78 3.99 -1.30
C ALA A 351 12.33 2.94 -2.28
N ASP A 352 12.44 3.28 -3.58
CA ASP A 352 13.03 2.41 -4.61
C ASP A 352 14.53 2.20 -4.36
N ASP A 353 15.29 3.26 -3.97
CA ASP A 353 16.72 3.13 -3.64
C ASP A 353 16.95 2.15 -2.50
N ILE A 354 16.15 2.25 -1.44
CA ILE A 354 16.23 1.35 -0.28
C ILE A 354 15.83 -0.08 -0.70
N ALA A 355 14.75 -0.23 -1.45
CA ALA A 355 14.25 -1.52 -1.91
C ALA A 355 15.27 -2.24 -2.80
N ASN A 356 15.80 -1.56 -3.82
CA ASN A 356 16.80 -2.08 -4.74
C ASN A 356 18.09 -2.50 -4.02
N ALA A 357 18.56 -1.69 -3.07
CA ALA A 357 19.75 -2.00 -2.30
C ALA A 357 19.57 -3.21 -1.35
N THR A 358 18.33 -3.53 -0.96
CA THR A 358 18.01 -4.61 -0.03
C THR A 358 17.35 -5.83 -0.68
N GLY A 359 17.09 -5.79 -2.00
CA GLY A 359 16.53 -6.90 -2.77
C GLY A 359 15.04 -7.12 -2.53
N THR A 360 14.29 -6.03 -2.36
CA THR A 360 12.83 -6.04 -2.17
C THR A 360 12.14 -4.99 -3.04
N ILE A 361 10.89 -4.65 -2.73
CA ILE A 361 10.06 -3.68 -3.46
C ILE A 361 9.67 -2.48 -2.57
N ASN A 362 9.42 -1.34 -3.18
CA ASN A 362 9.03 -0.10 -2.49
C ASN A 362 7.79 -0.25 -1.61
N TYR A 363 6.88 -1.16 -1.95
CA TYR A 363 5.70 -1.52 -1.14
C TYR A 363 6.08 -2.00 0.26
N GLU A 364 7.09 -2.87 0.35
CA GLU A 364 7.56 -3.41 1.63
C GLU A 364 8.24 -2.32 2.45
N ILE A 365 9.06 -1.48 1.83
CA ILE A 365 9.73 -0.36 2.50
C ILE A 365 8.71 0.61 3.12
N ALA A 366 7.71 1.05 2.36
CA ALA A 366 6.67 1.95 2.86
C ALA A 366 5.87 1.33 4.01
N CYS A 367 5.47 0.06 3.88
CA CYS A 367 4.74 -0.65 4.93
C CYS A 367 5.59 -0.83 6.20
N ALA A 368 6.89 -1.13 6.08
CA ALA A 368 7.79 -1.34 7.20
C ALA A 368 7.96 -0.07 8.05
N PHE A 369 8.23 1.06 7.44
CA PHE A 369 8.34 2.35 8.14
C PHE A 369 7.02 2.81 8.78
N GLY A 370 5.89 2.37 8.26
CA GLY A 370 4.57 2.73 8.77
C GLY A 370 4.15 2.04 10.07
N GLN A 371 4.89 1.05 10.57
CA GLN A 371 4.43 0.22 11.71
C GLN A 371 4.66 0.89 13.07
N ARG A 372 5.90 1.29 13.39
CA ARG A 372 6.28 1.79 14.73
C ARG A 372 6.54 3.28 14.77
N LEU A 373 6.89 3.90 13.64
CA LEU A 373 7.13 5.34 13.58
C LEU A 373 5.82 6.12 13.77
N PRO A 374 5.81 7.16 14.62
CA PRO A 374 4.69 8.07 14.68
C PRO A 374 4.52 8.78 13.33
N LYS A 375 3.26 8.96 12.93
CA LYS A 375 2.92 9.64 11.68
C LYS A 375 2.65 11.12 11.93
N VAL A 376 3.39 11.99 11.25
CA VAL A 376 3.20 13.44 11.27
C VAL A 376 2.59 13.84 9.93
N TYR A 377 1.35 14.31 9.95
CA TYR A 377 0.65 14.73 8.74
C TYR A 377 0.94 16.18 8.41
N VAL A 378 1.34 16.44 7.15
CA VAL A 378 1.64 17.77 6.61
C VAL A 378 0.81 18.04 5.35
N TYR A 379 0.62 19.35 5.04
CA TYR A 379 -0.16 19.83 3.89
C TYR A 379 0.71 20.71 2.99
#